data_e1ccda6e2b69b84a92b1c33a67377b3b
#
_entry.id   e1ccda6e2b69b84a92b1c33a67377b3b
#
_cell.length_a   1.000
_cell.length_b   1.000
_cell.length_c   1.000
_cell.angle_alpha   90.00
_cell.angle_beta   90.00
_cell.angle_gamma   90.00
#
_symmetry.space_group_name_H-M   'P 1'
#
loop_
_entity.id
_entity.type
_entity.pdbx_description
1 polymer ?
#
loop_
_entity_poly.entity_id
_entity_poly.type
_entity_poly.pdbx_seq_one_letter_code
_entity_poly.pdbx_strand_id
1 'polypeptide(L)'
;MAQDRLKELQTPDTVHHKIVDTDIDPQRPIAFASWHIYRNDRSQAELDASHVIPDMFPERNKDAVLDFWSRLFAEQKALIGGRPHIYLEMLGTHPDYQRRGAGSLLVKWAAEEADRLGLEIFIEASPPGRFLYEKFGCETVKEVLFKGAPFGVDVDELTRVRSYLS
;
A
#
# COMPACT_ATOMS: atom_id res chain seq x y z
N MET A 1 -12.54 10.51 14.18
CA MET A 1 -12.37 10.10 12.76
C MET A 1 -11.63 11.11 11.91
N ALA A 2 -12.08 12.34 11.67
CA ALA A 2 -11.31 13.30 10.85
C ALA A 2 -10.01 13.79 11.51
N GLN A 3 -9.99 13.98 12.81
CA GLN A 3 -8.81 14.41 13.57
C GLN A 3 -7.72 13.35 13.68
N ASP A 4 -8.10 12.07 13.69
CA ASP A 4 -7.12 10.97 13.75
C ASP A 4 -6.41 10.82 12.41
N ARG A 5 -7.12 10.95 11.29
CA ARG A 5 -6.51 10.97 9.97
C ARG A 5 -5.59 12.18 9.72
N LEU A 6 -5.88 13.32 10.33
CA LEU A 6 -4.97 14.47 10.25
C LEU A 6 -3.65 14.23 10.99
N LYS A 7 -3.65 13.42 12.05
CA LYS A 7 -2.42 13.01 12.75
C LYS A 7 -1.60 12.02 11.92
N GLU A 8 -2.26 11.06 11.26
CA GLU A 8 -1.60 10.13 10.33
C GLU A 8 -0.93 10.85 9.16
N LEU A 9 -1.54 11.92 8.65
CA LEU A 9 -0.97 12.78 7.60
C LEU A 9 0.30 13.55 8.05
N GLN A 10 0.62 13.56 9.34
CA GLN A 10 1.74 14.31 9.92
C GLN A 10 2.86 13.42 10.46
N THR A 11 2.83 12.12 10.19
CA THR A 11 3.94 11.24 10.61
C THR A 11 5.19 11.54 9.78
N PRO A 12 6.37 11.67 10.42
CA PRO A 12 7.59 12.14 9.75
C PRO A 12 8.05 11.29 8.56
N ASP A 13 7.69 10.01 8.56
CA ASP A 13 8.09 9.05 7.53
C ASP A 13 7.00 8.81 6.48
N THR A 14 5.88 9.53 6.53
CA THR A 14 4.78 9.37 5.60
C THR A 14 4.74 10.49 4.57
N VAL A 15 4.60 10.12 3.30
CA VAL A 15 4.49 11.04 2.17
C VAL A 15 3.18 10.77 1.44
N HIS A 16 2.40 11.82 1.23
CA HIS A 16 1.13 11.74 0.52
C HIS A 16 1.22 12.51 -0.79
N HIS A 17 0.78 11.89 -1.86
CA HIS A 17 0.68 12.51 -3.18
C HIS A 17 -0.75 12.50 -3.68
N LYS A 18 -1.10 13.53 -4.41
CA LYS A 18 -2.33 13.59 -5.20
C LYS A 18 -2.00 13.97 -6.64
N ILE A 19 -2.77 13.42 -7.56
CA ILE A 19 -2.80 13.84 -8.96
C ILE A 19 -4.08 14.63 -9.17
N VAL A 20 -3.98 15.75 -9.84
CA VAL A 20 -5.13 16.59 -10.25
C VAL A 20 -5.12 16.72 -11.77
N ASP A 21 -6.29 16.90 -12.36
CA ASP A 21 -6.44 17.25 -13.76
C ASP A 21 -6.67 18.78 -13.85
N THR A 22 -5.65 19.51 -14.27
CA THR A 22 -5.67 20.98 -14.28
C THR A 22 -6.63 21.56 -15.32
N ASP A 23 -6.98 20.78 -16.33
CA ASP A 23 -7.92 21.19 -17.39
C ASP A 23 -9.39 21.07 -16.94
N ILE A 24 -9.66 20.25 -15.92
CA ILE A 24 -11.00 20.01 -15.40
C ILE A 24 -11.21 20.78 -14.09
N ASP A 25 -10.44 20.42 -13.07
CA ASP A 25 -10.49 21.05 -11.73
C ASP A 25 -9.17 20.82 -11.00
N PRO A 26 -8.33 21.88 -10.87
CA PRO A 26 -7.03 21.77 -10.20
C PRO A 26 -7.13 21.52 -8.69
N GLN A 27 -8.29 21.62 -8.09
CA GLN A 27 -8.50 21.34 -6.67
C GLN A 27 -8.95 19.91 -6.39
N ARG A 28 -9.56 19.23 -7.38
CA ARG A 28 -10.11 17.89 -7.22
C ARG A 28 -9.07 16.80 -7.49
N PRO A 29 -8.70 15.99 -6.49
CA PRO A 29 -7.82 14.86 -6.71
C PRO A 29 -8.52 13.80 -7.60
N ILE A 30 -7.82 13.31 -8.61
CA ILE A 30 -8.24 12.20 -9.46
C ILE A 30 -7.52 10.89 -9.10
N ALA A 31 -6.37 10.98 -8.45
CA ALA A 31 -5.65 9.86 -7.87
C ALA A 31 -4.85 10.33 -6.65
N PHE A 32 -4.52 9.38 -5.78
CA PHE A 32 -3.69 9.64 -4.61
C PHE A 32 -2.86 8.40 -4.26
N ALA A 33 -1.78 8.61 -3.52
CA ALA A 33 -1.01 7.55 -2.88
C ALA A 33 -0.47 8.02 -1.52
N SER A 34 -0.34 7.05 -0.61
CA SER A 34 0.31 7.19 0.69
C SER A 34 1.48 6.22 0.75
N TRP A 35 2.65 6.75 1.11
CA TRP A 35 3.90 6.01 1.19
C TRP A 35 4.51 6.19 2.56
N HIS A 36 5.08 5.12 3.12
CA HIS A 36 5.98 5.22 4.27
C HIS A 36 7.41 5.04 3.79
N ILE A 37 8.32 5.94 4.17
CA ILE A 37 9.73 5.90 3.79
C ILE A 37 10.57 5.61 5.03
N TYR A 38 10.80 4.36 5.29
CA TYR A 38 11.61 3.91 6.42
C TYR A 38 13.09 3.92 6.03
N ARG A 39 13.80 4.97 6.42
CA ARG A 39 15.22 5.18 6.06
C ARG A 39 16.19 4.41 6.94
N ASN A 40 15.73 3.94 8.10
CA ASN A 40 16.56 3.25 9.09
C ASN A 40 15.89 1.93 9.49
N ASP A 41 16.69 1.02 10.06
CA ASP A 41 16.16 -0.21 10.65
C ASP A 41 15.14 0.12 11.73
N ARG A 42 14.03 -0.60 11.72
CA ARG A 42 12.96 -0.51 12.73
C ARG A 42 13.08 -1.65 13.73
N SER A 43 12.90 -1.34 15.00
CA SER A 43 12.80 -2.31 16.07
C SER A 43 11.52 -3.16 15.97
N GLN A 44 11.51 -4.31 16.66
CA GLN A 44 10.32 -5.14 16.74
C GLN A 44 9.10 -4.38 17.32
N ALA A 45 9.34 -3.50 18.30
CA ALA A 45 8.27 -2.69 18.89
C ALA A 45 7.65 -1.71 17.89
N GLU A 46 8.46 -1.11 17.01
CA GLU A 46 7.98 -0.22 15.95
C GLU A 46 7.22 -0.98 14.85
N LEU A 47 7.65 -2.21 14.54
CA LEU A 47 6.92 -3.09 13.62
C LEU A 47 5.54 -3.47 14.19
N ASP A 48 5.51 -3.92 15.44
CA ASP A 48 4.26 -4.31 16.09
C ASP A 48 3.30 -3.12 16.21
N ALA A 49 3.82 -1.92 16.45
CA ALA A 49 3.01 -0.69 16.49
C ALA A 49 2.44 -0.29 15.12
N SER A 50 3.11 -0.62 14.02
CA SER A 50 2.63 -0.34 12.66
C SER A 50 1.62 -1.39 12.14
N HIS A 51 1.61 -2.58 12.72
CA HIS A 51 0.71 -3.68 12.34
C HIS A 51 -0.64 -3.63 13.09
N VAL A 52 -1.22 -2.44 13.15
CA VAL A 52 -2.54 -2.26 13.77
C VAL A 52 -3.64 -2.47 12.72
N ILE A 53 -4.53 -3.41 12.97
CA ILE A 53 -5.68 -3.64 12.10
C ILE A 53 -6.69 -2.53 12.33
N PRO A 54 -7.00 -1.71 11.30
CA PRO A 54 -7.91 -0.59 11.47
C PRO A 54 -9.33 -1.07 11.81
N ASP A 55 -9.93 -0.50 12.84
CA ASP A 55 -11.37 -0.68 13.12
C ASP A 55 -12.24 0.18 12.18
N MET A 56 -11.94 0.09 10.88
CA MET A 56 -12.58 0.91 9.85
C MET A 56 -13.88 0.30 9.30
N PHE A 57 -14.17 -0.94 9.69
CA PHE A 57 -15.30 -1.70 9.11
C PHE A 57 -16.13 -2.40 10.19
N PRO A 58 -16.84 -1.66 11.05
CA PRO A 58 -17.60 -2.24 12.17
C PRO A 58 -18.71 -3.20 11.71
N GLU A 59 -19.15 -3.10 10.46
CA GLU A 59 -20.22 -3.93 9.87
C GLU A 59 -19.71 -5.17 9.13
N ARG A 60 -18.38 -5.34 9.01
CA ARG A 60 -17.79 -6.47 8.30
C ARG A 60 -17.50 -7.64 9.23
N ASN A 61 -17.35 -8.82 8.63
CA ASN A 61 -16.94 -10.01 9.36
C ASN A 61 -15.53 -9.79 9.96
N LYS A 62 -15.48 -9.55 11.27
CA LYS A 62 -14.24 -9.21 11.99
C LYS A 62 -13.21 -10.31 11.89
N ASP A 63 -13.60 -11.58 11.92
CA ASP A 63 -12.69 -12.72 11.87
C ASP A 63 -12.03 -12.82 10.48
N ALA A 64 -12.78 -12.55 9.42
CA ALA A 64 -12.24 -12.50 8.05
C ALA A 64 -11.22 -11.37 7.90
N VAL A 65 -11.52 -10.19 8.43
CA VAL A 65 -10.62 -9.02 8.41
C VAL A 65 -9.34 -9.32 9.19
N LEU A 66 -9.48 -9.90 10.38
CA LEU A 66 -8.34 -10.26 11.23
C LEU A 66 -7.45 -11.31 10.54
N ASP A 67 -8.02 -12.37 9.95
CA ASP A 67 -7.26 -13.40 9.23
C ASP A 67 -6.51 -12.80 8.03
N PHE A 68 -7.19 -11.99 7.22
CA PHE A 68 -6.59 -11.35 6.05
C PHE A 68 -5.37 -10.48 6.41
N TRP A 69 -5.56 -9.53 7.34
CA TRP A 69 -4.48 -8.63 7.75
C TRP A 69 -3.35 -9.35 8.48
N SER A 70 -3.68 -10.34 9.33
CA SER A 70 -2.65 -11.11 10.04
C SER A 70 -1.73 -11.87 9.09
N ARG A 71 -2.28 -12.41 7.99
CA ARG A 71 -1.49 -13.07 6.95
C ARG A 71 -0.58 -12.08 6.24
N LEU A 72 -1.09 -10.90 5.84
CA LEU A 72 -0.28 -9.88 5.18
C LEU A 72 0.86 -9.39 6.10
N PHE A 73 0.57 -9.10 7.35
CA PHE A 73 1.59 -8.68 8.32
C PHE A 73 2.65 -9.75 8.59
N ALA A 74 2.25 -11.03 8.64
CA ALA A 74 3.20 -12.13 8.78
C ALA A 74 4.16 -12.21 7.59
N GLU A 75 3.66 -12.06 6.37
CA GLU A 75 4.48 -12.06 5.15
C GLU A 75 5.34 -10.78 5.06
N GLN A 76 4.82 -9.62 5.40
CA GLN A 76 5.60 -8.39 5.47
C GLN A 76 6.77 -8.54 6.45
N LYS A 77 6.52 -9.07 7.64
CA LYS A 77 7.55 -9.33 8.64
C LYS A 77 8.60 -10.32 8.16
N ALA A 78 8.20 -11.37 7.45
CA ALA A 78 9.10 -12.40 6.95
C ALA A 78 9.97 -11.90 5.77
N LEU A 79 9.41 -11.09 4.87
CA LEU A 79 10.05 -10.67 3.63
C LEU A 79 10.90 -9.42 3.81
N ILE A 80 10.39 -8.39 4.48
CA ILE A 80 11.06 -7.10 4.63
C ILE A 80 11.51 -6.84 6.08
N GLY A 81 10.70 -7.26 7.06
CA GLY A 81 10.99 -7.04 8.47
C GLY A 81 11.18 -5.55 8.80
N GLY A 82 12.21 -5.29 9.60
CA GLY A 82 12.58 -3.92 9.98
C GLY A 82 13.54 -3.22 9.03
N ARG A 83 13.94 -3.83 7.91
CA ARG A 83 14.91 -3.22 6.99
C ARG A 83 14.42 -1.88 6.42
N PRO A 84 15.31 -0.95 6.07
CA PRO A 84 14.95 0.27 5.37
C PRO A 84 14.26 -0.02 4.04
N HIS A 85 13.10 0.62 3.81
CA HIS A 85 12.34 0.44 2.57
C HIS A 85 11.28 1.53 2.40
N ILE A 86 10.73 1.62 1.20
CA ILE A 86 9.51 2.38 0.92
C ILE A 86 8.34 1.41 0.91
N TYR A 87 7.31 1.69 1.69
CA TYR A 87 6.09 0.90 1.74
C TYR A 87 4.92 1.66 1.12
N LEU A 88 4.23 1.03 0.18
CA LEU A 88 2.97 1.55 -0.35
C LEU A 88 1.83 1.15 0.58
N GLU A 89 1.33 2.12 1.34
CA GLU A 89 0.14 1.92 2.19
C GLU A 89 -1.15 1.92 1.36
N MET A 90 -1.28 2.89 0.45
CA MET A 90 -2.48 3.02 -0.36
C MET A 90 -2.19 3.71 -1.68
N LEU A 91 -2.83 3.24 -2.75
CA LEU A 91 -2.90 3.90 -4.05
C LEU A 91 -4.30 3.75 -4.61
N GLY A 92 -4.92 4.86 -4.97
CA GLY A 92 -6.24 4.88 -5.56
C GLY A 92 -6.34 5.85 -6.73
N THR A 93 -7.09 5.46 -7.76
CA THR A 93 -7.47 6.33 -8.88
C THR A 93 -8.99 6.30 -9.02
N HIS A 94 -9.60 7.47 -9.09
CA HIS A 94 -11.05 7.60 -9.29
C HIS A 94 -11.49 6.83 -10.54
N PRO A 95 -12.58 6.06 -10.51
CA PRO A 95 -12.99 5.19 -11.61
C PRO A 95 -13.05 5.89 -12.98
N ASP A 96 -13.62 7.09 -13.05
CA ASP A 96 -13.76 7.85 -14.30
C ASP A 96 -12.42 8.35 -14.89
N TYR A 97 -11.34 8.28 -14.10
CA TYR A 97 -10.01 8.75 -14.47
C TYR A 97 -8.98 7.62 -14.56
N GLN A 98 -9.42 6.36 -14.41
CA GLN A 98 -8.54 5.22 -14.58
C GLN A 98 -8.04 5.10 -16.02
N ARG A 99 -6.90 4.42 -16.20
CA ARG A 99 -6.26 4.16 -17.51
C ARG A 99 -5.75 5.42 -18.23
N ARG A 100 -5.68 6.56 -17.57
CA ARG A 100 -5.14 7.83 -18.08
C ARG A 100 -3.73 8.15 -17.60
N GLY A 101 -3.05 7.23 -16.90
CA GLY A 101 -1.67 7.38 -16.45
C GLY A 101 -1.49 7.96 -15.03
N ALA A 102 -2.54 8.39 -14.34
CA ALA A 102 -2.42 8.99 -13.00
C ALA A 102 -1.72 8.07 -11.99
N GLY A 103 -2.10 6.79 -11.91
CA GLY A 103 -1.41 5.81 -11.07
C GLY A 103 0.04 5.59 -11.48
N SER A 104 0.35 5.64 -12.79
CA SER A 104 1.73 5.51 -13.28
C SER A 104 2.63 6.66 -12.82
N LEU A 105 2.12 7.88 -12.72
CA LEU A 105 2.87 9.03 -12.20
C LEU A 105 3.23 8.83 -10.72
N LEU A 106 2.31 8.29 -9.93
CA LEU A 106 2.53 8.01 -8.51
C LEU A 106 3.60 6.93 -8.30
N VAL A 107 3.52 5.82 -9.05
CA VAL A 107 4.50 4.73 -8.94
C VAL A 107 5.86 5.14 -9.50
N LYS A 108 5.89 5.93 -10.59
CA LYS A 108 7.13 6.49 -11.13
C LYS A 108 7.87 7.32 -10.09
N TRP A 109 7.17 8.20 -9.38
CA TRP A 109 7.78 8.97 -8.30
C TRP A 109 8.41 8.08 -7.24
N ALA A 110 7.71 7.02 -6.82
CA ALA A 110 8.24 6.12 -5.80
C ALA A 110 9.48 5.36 -6.28
N ALA A 111 9.51 4.93 -7.55
CA ALA A 111 10.69 4.28 -8.13
C ALA A 111 11.89 5.24 -8.18
N GLU A 112 11.70 6.49 -8.63
CA GLU A 112 12.75 7.51 -8.64
C GLU A 112 13.26 7.84 -7.23
N GLU A 113 12.37 7.87 -6.24
CA GLU A 113 12.74 8.11 -4.85
C GLU A 113 13.47 6.89 -4.24
N ALA A 114 13.07 5.68 -4.59
CA ALA A 114 13.77 4.45 -4.19
C ALA A 114 15.19 4.42 -4.73
N ASP A 115 15.37 4.71 -6.01
CA ASP A 115 16.69 4.80 -6.65
C ASP A 115 17.56 5.87 -5.98
N ARG A 116 16.99 7.04 -5.70
CA ARG A 116 17.68 8.15 -5.04
C ARG A 116 18.16 7.81 -3.62
N LEU A 117 17.38 7.00 -2.90
CA LEU A 117 17.66 6.62 -1.50
C LEU A 117 18.42 5.29 -1.39
N GLY A 118 18.52 4.51 -2.46
CA GLY A 118 19.04 3.14 -2.43
C GLY A 118 18.16 2.21 -1.61
N LEU A 119 16.83 2.39 -1.69
CA LEU A 119 15.85 1.61 -0.92
C LEU A 119 15.04 0.69 -1.83
N GLU A 120 14.67 -0.47 -1.32
CA GLU A 120 13.66 -1.30 -1.98
C GLU A 120 12.24 -0.75 -1.76
N ILE A 121 11.32 -1.02 -2.69
CA ILE A 121 9.89 -0.73 -2.51
C ILE A 121 9.18 -2.03 -2.18
N PHE A 122 8.33 -2.00 -1.17
CA PHE A 122 7.46 -3.10 -0.78
C PHE A 122 5.99 -2.74 -1.04
N ILE A 123 5.28 -3.59 -1.76
CA ILE A 123 3.89 -3.36 -2.20
C ILE A 123 3.06 -4.62 -2.00
N GLU A 124 1.89 -4.48 -1.42
CA GLU A 124 0.85 -5.50 -1.36
C GLU A 124 -0.20 -5.19 -2.43
N ALA A 125 -0.06 -5.83 -3.58
CA ALA A 125 -0.83 -5.51 -4.77
C ALA A 125 -2.10 -6.36 -4.87
N SER A 126 -3.25 -5.71 -5.00
CA SER A 126 -4.48 -6.37 -5.45
C SER A 126 -4.35 -6.86 -6.91
N PRO A 127 -5.15 -7.85 -7.35
CA PRO A 127 -5.08 -8.36 -8.72
C PRO A 127 -5.13 -7.28 -9.81
N PRO A 128 -5.99 -6.26 -9.74
CA PRO A 128 -6.03 -5.19 -10.74
C PRO A 128 -4.77 -4.31 -10.76
N GLY A 129 -4.11 -4.12 -9.61
CA GLY A 129 -2.91 -3.28 -9.48
C GLY A 129 -1.65 -3.90 -10.07
N ARG A 130 -1.63 -5.20 -10.27
CA ARG A 130 -0.47 -5.98 -10.71
C ARG A 130 0.27 -5.35 -11.87
N PHE A 131 -0.43 -5.10 -12.98
CA PHE A 131 0.17 -4.62 -14.22
C PHE A 131 0.78 -3.22 -14.10
N LEU A 132 0.25 -2.40 -13.18
CA LEU A 132 0.82 -1.09 -12.91
C LEU A 132 2.24 -1.24 -12.34
N TYR A 133 2.42 -2.06 -11.33
CA TYR A 133 3.71 -2.21 -10.66
C TYR A 133 4.74 -2.96 -11.50
N GLU A 134 4.33 -3.99 -12.25
CA GLU A 134 5.21 -4.70 -13.20
C GLU A 134 5.83 -3.77 -14.25
N LYS A 135 5.07 -2.77 -14.69
CA LYS A 135 5.56 -1.77 -15.65
C LYS A 135 6.76 -0.96 -15.12
N PHE A 136 6.90 -0.85 -13.82
CA PHE A 136 8.00 -0.15 -13.15
C PHE A 136 9.04 -1.10 -12.54
N GLY A 137 9.09 -2.35 -12.99
CA GLY A 137 10.12 -3.30 -12.59
C GLY A 137 9.84 -4.03 -11.27
N CYS A 138 8.65 -3.87 -10.68
CA CYS A 138 8.31 -4.62 -9.48
C CYS A 138 8.05 -6.10 -9.81
N GLU A 139 8.71 -6.98 -9.08
CA GLU A 139 8.54 -8.43 -9.24
C GLU A 139 7.66 -9.01 -8.13
N THR A 140 6.88 -10.05 -8.43
CA THR A 140 6.13 -10.79 -7.41
C THR A 140 7.08 -11.70 -6.64
N VAL A 141 7.25 -11.45 -5.36
CA VAL A 141 8.09 -12.29 -4.48
C VAL A 141 7.27 -13.28 -3.66
N LYS A 142 5.98 -13.00 -3.46
CA LYS A 142 5.07 -13.88 -2.73
C LYS A 142 3.62 -13.68 -3.20
N GLU A 143 2.84 -14.75 -3.13
CA GLU A 143 1.38 -14.70 -3.29
C GLU A 143 0.71 -15.12 -1.98
N VAL A 144 -0.25 -14.33 -1.52
CA VAL A 144 -1.03 -14.57 -0.31
C VAL A 144 -2.48 -14.75 -0.73
N LEU A 145 -2.99 -15.95 -0.57
CA LEU A 145 -4.39 -16.26 -0.87
C LEU A 145 -5.23 -16.18 0.41
N PHE A 146 -6.17 -15.26 0.43
CA PHE A 146 -7.24 -15.24 1.40
C PHE A 146 -8.43 -16.04 0.84
N LYS A 147 -8.98 -16.94 1.65
CA LYS A 147 -10.19 -17.69 1.33
C LYS A 147 -11.34 -17.20 2.19
N GLY A 148 -12.37 -16.67 1.55
CA GLY A 148 -13.53 -16.11 2.23
C GLY A 148 -14.52 -17.15 2.76
N ALA A 149 -14.59 -18.33 2.12
CA ALA A 149 -15.57 -19.38 2.46
C ALA A 149 -15.58 -19.83 3.94
N PRO A 150 -14.44 -19.98 4.65
CA PRO A 150 -14.43 -20.31 6.08
C PRO A 150 -15.13 -19.25 6.96
N PHE A 151 -15.26 -18.03 6.47
CA PHE A 151 -15.87 -16.90 7.16
C PHE A 151 -17.26 -16.55 6.64
N GLY A 152 -17.83 -17.38 5.75
CA GLY A 152 -19.12 -17.11 5.12
C GLY A 152 -19.07 -15.94 4.12
N VAL A 153 -17.90 -15.61 3.58
CA VAL A 153 -17.67 -14.57 2.59
C VAL A 153 -17.45 -15.24 1.23
N ASP A 154 -18.26 -14.90 0.25
CA ASP A 154 -18.19 -15.48 -1.11
C ASP A 154 -17.18 -14.69 -1.99
N VAL A 155 -15.99 -14.49 -1.47
CA VAL A 155 -14.86 -13.86 -2.19
C VAL A 155 -13.56 -14.47 -1.72
N ASP A 156 -12.78 -14.95 -2.66
CA ASP A 156 -11.36 -15.25 -2.45
C ASP A 156 -10.53 -14.10 -2.99
N GLU A 157 -9.53 -13.66 -2.25
CA GLU A 157 -8.63 -12.60 -2.69
C GLU A 157 -7.19 -13.07 -2.75
N LEU A 158 -6.55 -12.80 -3.88
CA LEU A 158 -5.13 -13.07 -4.09
C LEU A 158 -4.35 -11.76 -4.05
N THR A 159 -3.63 -11.56 -2.95
CA THR A 159 -2.70 -10.44 -2.82
C THR A 159 -1.30 -10.87 -3.26
N ARG A 160 -0.65 -10.06 -4.09
CA ARG A 160 0.74 -10.29 -4.51
C ARG A 160 1.65 -9.32 -3.79
N VAL A 161 2.52 -9.87 -3.00
CA VAL A 161 3.62 -9.11 -2.41
C VAL A 161 4.67 -8.89 -3.48
N ARG A 162 5.06 -7.64 -3.67
CA ARG A 162 6.00 -7.23 -4.69
C ARG A 162 7.15 -6.45 -4.09
N SER A 163 8.31 -6.66 -4.63
CA SER A 163 9.52 -5.89 -4.32
C SER A 163 10.08 -5.27 -5.59
N TYR A 164 10.58 -4.07 -5.47
CA TYR A 164 11.40 -3.38 -6.45
C TYR A 164 12.77 -3.20 -5.82
N LEU A 165 13.79 -3.74 -6.46
CA LEU A 165 15.19 -3.55 -6.08
C LEU A 165 15.79 -2.50 -7.02
N SER A 166 16.27 -1.41 -6.47
CA SER A 166 16.98 -0.36 -7.20
C SER A 166 18.36 -0.82 -7.68
#